data_226e937d6708d4daf123c9bc3153a3e0
#
_entry.id   226e937d6708d4daf123c9bc3153a3e0
#
_cell.length_a   1.000
_cell.length_b   1.000
_cell.length_c   1.000
_cell.angle_alpha   90.00
_cell.angle_beta   90.00
_cell.angle_gamma   90.00
#
_symmetry.space_group_name_H-M   'P 1'
#
loop_
_entity.id
_entity.type
_entity.pdbx_description
1 polymer ?
#
loop_
_entity_poly.entity_id
_entity_poly.type
_entity_poly.pdbx_seq_one_letter_code
_entity_poly.pdbx_strand_id
1 'polypeptide(L)'
;IKIQVMKKKLLIFSFFVIIGAFLLYNYVYKNHRDISSEKESFAVSVVDLKNDYDKSDSLANAKYLDKTIIIYGKISSLDLTNNILTVDTSLSAIRKEKNTTLKVNDSIKLKGRFIGYDDLLGEFKMDECSIVE
;
A
#
# COMPACT_ATOMS: atom_id res chain seq x y z
N ILE A 1 -17.70 36.75 -41.89
CA ILE A 1 -16.41 36.81 -41.14
C ILE A 1 -16.63 36.56 -39.66
N LYS A 2 -17.59 37.15 -39.00
CA LYS A 2 -17.91 36.90 -37.57
C LYS A 2 -18.24 35.42 -37.27
N ILE A 3 -19.02 34.77 -38.15
CA ILE A 3 -19.44 33.36 -37.97
C ILE A 3 -18.22 32.42 -38.10
N GLN A 4 -17.26 32.69 -38.97
CA GLN A 4 -16.04 31.88 -39.10
C GLN A 4 -15.11 31.99 -37.89
N VAL A 5 -15.01 33.20 -37.33
CA VAL A 5 -14.21 33.45 -36.12
C VAL A 5 -14.82 32.75 -34.91
N MET A 6 -16.15 32.78 -34.80
CA MET A 6 -16.88 32.06 -33.76
C MET A 6 -16.68 30.54 -33.85
N LYS A 7 -16.77 29.97 -35.06
CA LYS A 7 -16.54 28.55 -35.30
C LYS A 7 -15.12 28.12 -34.92
N LYS A 8 -14.10 28.93 -35.25
CA LYS A 8 -12.70 28.68 -34.88
C LYS A 8 -12.50 28.72 -33.36
N LYS A 9 -13.10 29.67 -32.65
CA LYS A 9 -13.06 29.78 -31.19
C LYS A 9 -13.73 28.60 -30.52
N LEU A 10 -14.86 28.16 -31.08
CA LEU A 10 -15.60 26.99 -30.57
C LEU A 10 -14.76 25.69 -30.75
N LEU A 11 -14.08 25.53 -31.87
CA LEU A 11 -13.21 24.39 -32.11
C LEU A 11 -12.02 24.34 -31.14
N ILE A 12 -11.40 25.50 -30.89
CA ILE A 12 -10.31 25.61 -29.92
C ILE A 12 -10.78 25.27 -28.51
N PHE A 13 -11.95 25.79 -28.12
CA PHE A 13 -12.55 25.49 -26.81
C PHE A 13 -12.87 24.00 -26.67
N SER A 14 -13.46 23.39 -27.71
CA SER A 14 -13.75 21.94 -27.74
C SER A 14 -12.46 21.10 -27.60
N PHE A 15 -11.39 21.52 -28.24
CA PHE A 15 -10.09 20.84 -28.13
C PHE A 15 -9.54 20.87 -26.70
N PHE A 16 -9.63 22.01 -26.00
CA PHE A 16 -9.20 22.12 -24.61
C PHE A 16 -10.07 21.26 -23.67
N VAL A 17 -11.38 21.19 -23.93
CA VAL A 17 -12.28 20.33 -23.14
C VAL A 17 -11.93 18.87 -23.30
N ILE A 18 -11.61 18.42 -24.52
CA ILE A 18 -11.21 17.04 -24.79
C ILE A 18 -9.89 16.71 -24.09
N ILE A 19 -8.90 17.60 -24.15
CA ILE A 19 -7.63 17.40 -23.44
C ILE A 19 -7.85 17.34 -21.93
N GLY A 20 -8.64 18.25 -21.38
CA GLY A 20 -8.99 18.25 -19.95
C GLY A 20 -9.70 16.96 -19.52
N ALA A 21 -10.65 16.49 -20.32
CA ALA A 21 -11.34 15.23 -20.06
C ALA A 21 -10.40 14.03 -20.14
N PHE A 22 -9.46 14.02 -21.09
CA PHE A 22 -8.46 12.96 -21.24
C PHE A 22 -7.48 12.92 -20.06
N LEU A 23 -7.01 14.07 -19.61
CA LEU A 23 -6.13 14.17 -18.44
C LEU A 23 -6.86 13.73 -17.16
N LEU A 24 -8.12 14.15 -17.01
CA LEU A 24 -8.95 13.76 -15.87
C LEU A 24 -9.21 12.24 -15.89
N TYR A 25 -9.50 11.68 -17.06
CA TYR A 25 -9.68 10.24 -17.23
C TYR A 25 -8.42 9.47 -16.82
N ASN A 26 -7.25 9.86 -17.32
CA ASN A 26 -5.99 9.23 -16.94
C ASN A 26 -5.66 9.40 -15.45
N TYR A 27 -6.05 10.50 -14.83
CA TYR A 27 -5.86 10.73 -13.39
C TYR A 27 -6.76 9.84 -12.55
N VAL A 28 -8.05 9.74 -12.90
CA VAL A 28 -9.05 8.94 -12.17
C VAL A 28 -8.85 7.44 -12.38
N TYR A 29 -8.50 7.03 -13.61
CA TYR A 29 -8.29 5.62 -13.96
C TYR A 29 -6.82 5.21 -13.97
N LYS A 30 -5.96 5.97 -13.27
CA LYS A 30 -4.59 5.55 -13.03
C LYS A 30 -4.61 4.17 -12.39
N ASN A 31 -3.91 3.22 -13.01
CA ASN A 31 -3.81 1.87 -12.49
C ASN A 31 -3.38 1.90 -11.03
N HIS A 32 -4.16 1.23 -10.17
CA HIS A 32 -3.77 1.04 -8.79
C HIS A 32 -2.42 0.32 -8.75
N ARG A 33 -1.54 0.81 -7.89
CA ARG A 33 -0.26 0.19 -7.62
C ARG A 33 -0.49 -1.25 -7.18
N ASP A 34 0.04 -2.22 -7.93
CA ASP A 34 -0.05 -3.63 -7.57
C ASP A 34 1.15 -4.04 -6.72
N ILE A 35 0.95 -4.00 -5.40
CA ILE A 35 1.98 -4.34 -4.41
C ILE A 35 2.45 -5.79 -4.55
N SER A 36 1.56 -6.70 -4.96
CA SER A 36 1.91 -8.12 -5.09
C SER A 36 2.92 -8.39 -6.20
N SER A 37 2.90 -7.59 -7.27
CA SER A 37 3.82 -7.70 -8.40
C SER A 37 5.08 -6.85 -8.24
N GLU A 38 5.11 -5.91 -7.31
CA GLU A 38 6.31 -5.11 -7.05
C GLU A 38 7.43 -5.95 -6.44
N LYS A 39 8.67 -5.62 -6.81
CA LYS A 39 9.82 -6.15 -6.11
C LYS A 39 9.92 -5.53 -4.71
N GLU A 40 10.13 -6.35 -3.70
CA GLU A 40 10.35 -5.87 -2.34
C GLU A 40 11.63 -5.02 -2.25
N SER A 41 11.55 -3.93 -1.50
CA SER A 41 12.71 -3.08 -1.20
C SER A 41 13.54 -3.65 -0.06
N PHE A 42 12.88 -4.30 0.90
CA PHE A 42 13.50 -4.89 2.09
C PHE A 42 12.77 -6.16 2.50
N ALA A 43 13.51 -7.05 3.16
CA ALA A 43 12.98 -8.23 3.82
C ALA A 43 13.52 -8.24 5.26
N VAL A 44 12.66 -8.04 6.24
CA VAL A 44 13.03 -7.86 7.65
C VAL A 44 12.08 -8.61 8.57
N SER A 45 12.57 -8.96 9.77
CA SER A 45 11.68 -9.46 10.83
C SER A 45 10.96 -8.30 11.53
N VAL A 46 9.89 -8.61 12.26
CA VAL A 46 9.20 -7.61 13.10
C VAL A 46 10.16 -7.06 14.17
N VAL A 47 11.05 -7.91 14.68
CA VAL A 47 12.06 -7.50 15.69
C VAL A 47 13.05 -6.49 15.10
N ASP A 48 13.56 -6.74 13.89
CA ASP A 48 14.49 -5.82 13.22
C ASP A 48 13.82 -4.49 12.86
N LEU A 49 12.57 -4.55 12.40
CA LEU A 49 11.76 -3.37 12.14
C LEU A 49 11.60 -2.53 13.42
N LYS A 50 11.27 -3.17 14.54
CA LYS A 50 11.15 -2.50 15.84
C LYS A 50 12.47 -1.88 16.28
N ASN A 51 13.57 -2.60 16.14
CA ASN A 51 14.89 -2.07 16.48
C ASN A 51 15.28 -0.84 15.67
N ASP A 52 14.94 -0.82 14.37
CA ASP A 52 15.18 0.35 13.52
C ASP A 52 14.36 1.56 13.97
N TYR A 53 13.11 1.36 14.38
CA TYR A 53 12.26 2.42 14.93
C TYR A 53 12.73 2.90 16.31
N ASP A 54 13.16 1.99 17.17
CA ASP A 54 13.70 2.35 18.50
C ASP A 54 14.99 3.18 18.40
N LYS A 55 15.76 3.00 17.34
CA LYS A 55 16.97 3.82 17.06
C LYS A 55 16.62 5.21 16.55
N SER A 56 15.69 5.31 15.61
CA SER A 56 15.25 6.57 15.03
C SER A 56 13.99 6.38 14.20
N ASP A 57 12.87 6.92 14.66
CA ASP A 57 11.59 6.92 13.91
C ASP A 57 11.74 7.59 12.55
N SER A 58 12.44 8.71 12.50
CA SER A 58 12.64 9.49 11.26
C SER A 58 13.41 8.70 10.20
N LEU A 59 14.49 8.03 10.59
CA LEU A 59 15.28 7.20 9.66
C LEU A 59 14.53 5.94 9.24
N ALA A 60 13.82 5.31 10.16
CA ALA A 60 13.00 4.13 9.86
C ALA A 60 11.84 4.48 8.92
N ASN A 61 11.16 5.60 9.14
CA ASN A 61 10.13 6.09 8.22
C ASN A 61 10.72 6.36 6.83
N ALA A 62 11.87 7.01 6.73
CA ALA A 62 12.53 7.24 5.45
C ALA A 62 12.90 5.95 4.72
N LYS A 63 13.24 4.90 5.48
CA LYS A 63 13.62 3.59 4.95
C LYS A 63 12.43 2.77 4.47
N TYR A 64 11.34 2.72 5.23
CA TYR A 64 10.27 1.74 5.05
C TYR A 64 8.93 2.32 4.57
N LEU A 65 8.63 3.57 4.87
CA LEU A 65 7.30 4.13 4.64
C LEU A 65 6.90 4.09 3.17
N ASP A 66 5.67 3.62 2.91
CA ASP A 66 5.08 3.48 1.56
C ASP A 66 5.87 2.55 0.60
N LYS A 67 6.78 1.77 1.13
CA LYS A 67 7.52 0.77 0.34
C LYS A 67 6.91 -0.61 0.47
N THR A 68 7.08 -1.41 -0.58
CA THR A 68 6.77 -2.83 -0.56
C THR A 68 7.90 -3.56 0.15
N ILE A 69 7.57 -4.22 1.25
CA ILE A 69 8.53 -4.99 2.06
C ILE A 69 8.00 -6.39 2.35
N ILE A 70 8.92 -7.30 2.67
CA ILE A 70 8.60 -8.62 3.21
C ILE A 70 8.87 -8.61 4.71
N ILE A 71 7.89 -9.06 5.49
CA ILE A 71 8.01 -9.25 6.93
C ILE A 71 7.98 -10.74 7.25
N TYR A 72 8.91 -11.15 8.10
CA TYR A 72 8.96 -12.48 8.68
C TYR A 72 8.43 -12.45 10.10
N GLY A 73 7.65 -13.43 10.47
CA GLY A 73 7.21 -13.58 11.85
C GLY A 73 6.20 -14.70 12.03
N LYS A 74 5.65 -14.78 13.23
CA LYS A 74 4.60 -15.73 13.58
C LYS A 74 3.25 -15.03 13.73
N ILE A 75 2.21 -15.67 13.26
CA ILE A 75 0.86 -15.19 13.45
C ILE A 75 0.51 -15.26 14.95
N SER A 76 0.21 -14.11 15.53
CA SER A 76 -0.26 -14.02 16.93
C SER A 76 -1.78 -13.91 17.04
N SER A 77 -2.43 -13.39 16.01
CA SER A 77 -3.90 -13.26 15.99
C SER A 77 -4.41 -13.25 14.54
N LEU A 78 -5.63 -13.70 14.34
CA LEU A 78 -6.34 -13.73 13.06
C LEU A 78 -7.74 -13.16 13.23
N ASP A 79 -8.05 -12.12 12.47
CA ASP A 79 -9.41 -11.61 12.28
C ASP A 79 -9.85 -11.92 10.84
N LEU A 80 -10.54 -13.02 10.67
CA LEU A 80 -11.00 -13.48 9.35
C LEU A 80 -12.13 -12.61 8.80
N THR A 81 -12.88 -11.93 9.65
CA THR A 81 -13.98 -11.05 9.24
C THR A 81 -13.47 -9.81 8.55
N ASN A 82 -12.46 -9.17 9.13
CA ASN A 82 -11.84 -7.95 8.59
C ASN A 82 -10.61 -8.23 7.73
N ASN A 83 -10.25 -9.50 7.59
CA ASN A 83 -9.09 -9.96 6.84
C ASN A 83 -7.75 -9.38 7.35
N ILE A 84 -7.67 -9.24 8.68
CA ILE A 84 -6.49 -8.72 9.37
C ILE A 84 -5.77 -9.88 10.06
N LEU A 85 -4.45 -9.89 9.95
CA LEU A 85 -3.62 -10.76 10.77
C LEU A 85 -2.59 -9.93 11.54
N THR A 86 -2.31 -10.37 12.76
CA THR A 86 -1.28 -9.75 13.59
C THR A 86 -0.07 -10.68 13.63
N VAL A 87 1.11 -10.09 13.39
CA VAL A 87 2.39 -10.79 13.41
C VAL A 87 3.19 -10.35 14.64
N ASP A 88 3.70 -11.32 15.38
CA ASP A 88 4.53 -11.10 16.58
C ASP A 88 3.97 -10.05 17.54
N THR A 89 2.65 -10.00 17.68
CA THR A 89 1.89 -9.08 18.56
C THR A 89 2.08 -7.58 18.28
N SER A 90 2.91 -7.23 17.32
CA SER A 90 3.34 -5.84 17.10
C SER A 90 3.05 -5.30 15.70
N LEU A 91 2.65 -6.14 14.75
CA LEU A 91 2.37 -5.74 13.38
C LEU A 91 0.98 -6.18 12.96
N SER A 92 0.16 -5.24 12.56
CA SER A 92 -1.18 -5.47 12.01
C SER A 92 -1.12 -5.38 10.49
N ALA A 93 -1.56 -6.41 9.80
CA ALA A 93 -1.51 -6.52 8.35
C ALA A 93 -2.89 -6.81 7.77
N ILE A 94 -3.34 -5.94 6.86
CA ILE A 94 -4.56 -6.13 6.09
C ILE A 94 -4.22 -6.94 4.85
N ARG A 95 -4.81 -8.14 4.75
CA ARG A 95 -4.55 -9.05 3.62
C ARG A 95 -5.44 -8.72 2.43
N LYS A 96 -4.90 -8.93 1.25
CA LYS A 96 -5.63 -8.83 -0.01
C LYS A 96 -6.48 -10.08 -0.27
N GLU A 97 -5.95 -11.24 0.06
CA GLU A 97 -6.60 -12.54 -0.17
C GLU A 97 -7.25 -13.07 1.10
N LYS A 98 -8.43 -13.68 0.92
CA LYS A 98 -9.13 -14.38 2.01
C LYS A 98 -8.68 -15.85 2.06
N ASN A 99 -7.59 -16.13 2.74
CA ASN A 99 -7.12 -17.48 2.97
C ASN A 99 -7.52 -17.93 4.37
N THR A 100 -8.23 -19.06 4.46
CA THR A 100 -8.72 -19.62 5.70
C THR A 100 -7.84 -20.72 6.29
N THR A 101 -6.75 -21.10 5.63
CA THR A 101 -5.87 -22.19 6.06
C THR A 101 -4.85 -21.80 7.12
N LEU A 102 -4.69 -20.50 7.37
CA LEU A 102 -3.74 -19.96 8.33
C LEU A 102 -4.19 -20.21 9.77
N LYS A 103 -3.23 -20.47 10.64
CA LYS A 103 -3.44 -20.67 12.08
C LYS A 103 -2.54 -19.78 12.90
N VAL A 104 -2.98 -19.46 14.11
CA VAL A 104 -2.13 -18.81 15.12
C VAL A 104 -0.89 -19.69 15.37
N ASN A 105 0.26 -19.06 15.54
CA ASN A 105 1.61 -19.64 15.67
C ASN A 105 2.25 -20.14 14.36
N ASP A 106 1.57 -20.08 13.23
CA ASP A 106 2.22 -20.36 11.95
C ASP A 106 3.32 -19.31 11.67
N SER A 107 4.48 -19.79 11.19
CA SER A 107 5.53 -18.90 10.68
C SER A 107 5.19 -18.51 9.26
N ILE A 108 5.26 -17.22 8.97
CA ILE A 108 4.89 -16.67 7.66
C ILE A 108 5.90 -15.68 7.13
N LYS A 109 5.91 -15.52 5.82
CA LYS A 109 6.47 -14.38 5.10
C LYS A 109 5.33 -13.58 4.51
N LEU A 110 5.27 -12.32 4.83
CA LEU A 110 4.19 -11.44 4.41
C LEU A 110 4.75 -10.30 3.57
N LYS A 111 4.33 -10.22 2.32
CA LYS A 111 4.69 -9.12 1.42
C LYS A 111 3.55 -8.12 1.36
N GLY A 112 3.85 -6.85 1.56
CA GLY A 112 2.86 -5.80 1.52
C GLY A 112 3.46 -4.40 1.53
N ARG A 113 2.59 -3.40 1.51
CA ARG A 113 2.99 -2.00 1.63
C ARG A 113 3.05 -1.62 3.11
N PHE A 114 4.18 -1.07 3.52
CA PHE A 114 4.36 -0.58 4.88
C PHE A 114 3.74 0.82 5.04
N ILE A 115 2.83 0.95 6.00
CA ILE A 115 2.09 2.21 6.25
C ILE A 115 2.78 3.04 7.34
N GLY A 116 3.38 2.41 8.32
CA GLY A 116 4.07 3.10 9.41
C GLY A 116 3.78 2.50 10.77
N TYR A 117 4.13 3.26 11.81
CA TYR A 117 3.86 2.93 13.19
C TYR A 117 2.71 3.77 13.73
N ASP A 118 1.78 3.12 14.38
CA ASP A 118 0.63 3.76 15.04
C ASP A 118 0.91 3.88 16.52
N ASP A 119 1.24 5.09 16.97
CA ASP A 119 1.57 5.39 18.38
C ASP A 119 0.39 5.15 19.34
N LEU A 120 -0.85 5.30 18.85
CA LEU A 120 -2.05 5.14 19.68
C LEU A 120 -2.32 3.67 19.99
N LEU A 121 -2.09 2.79 18.99
CA LEU A 121 -2.29 1.35 19.13
C LEU A 121 -1.01 0.61 19.52
N GLY A 122 0.14 1.27 19.38
CA GLY A 122 1.44 0.66 19.67
C GLY A 122 1.84 -0.44 18.70
N GLU A 123 1.42 -0.33 17.45
CA GLU A 123 1.64 -1.35 16.44
C GLU A 123 2.08 -0.80 15.08
N PHE A 124 2.86 -1.58 14.36
CA PHE A 124 3.15 -1.34 12.95
C PHE A 124 1.96 -1.71 12.08
N LYS A 125 1.80 -1.04 10.96
CA LYS A 125 0.70 -1.28 10.02
C LYS A 125 1.20 -1.54 8.61
N MET A 126 0.59 -2.55 7.98
CA MET A 126 0.76 -2.88 6.57
C MET A 126 -0.58 -3.11 5.91
N ASP A 127 -0.67 -2.80 4.62
CA ASP A 127 -1.82 -3.12 3.79
C ASP A 127 -1.41 -3.81 2.48
N GLU A 128 -2.40 -4.16 1.66
CA GLU A 128 -2.19 -4.88 0.39
C GLU A 128 -1.31 -6.14 0.56
N CYS A 129 -1.45 -6.80 1.71
CA CYS A 129 -0.57 -7.90 2.08
C CYS A 129 -0.99 -9.22 1.44
N SER A 130 0.01 -9.97 0.99
CA SER A 130 -0.12 -11.35 0.53
C SER A 130 0.96 -12.22 1.17
N ILE A 131 0.63 -13.50 1.37
CA ILE A 131 1.59 -14.45 1.89
C ILE A 131 2.47 -14.91 0.74
N VAL A 132 3.78 -14.95 0.97
CA VAL A 132 4.78 -15.45 0.04
C VAL A 132 5.47 -16.68 0.61
N GLU A 133 5.85 -17.62 -0.25
CA GLU A 133 6.55 -18.86 0.13
C GLU A 133 8.05 -18.63 0.34
#